data_d3a196b061fcf48d916b8bc6f2590fd3
#
_entry.id   d3a196b061fcf48d916b8bc6f2590fd3
#
_cell.length_a   1.000
_cell.length_b   1.000
_cell.length_c   1.000
_cell.angle_alpha   90.00
_cell.angle_beta   90.00
_cell.angle_gamma   90.00
#
_symmetry.space_group_name_H-M   'P 1'
#
loop_
_entity.id
_entity.type
_entity.pdbx_description
1 polymer ?
#
loop_
_entity_poly.entity_id
_entity_poly.type
_entity_poly.pdbx_seq_one_letter_code
_entity_poly.pdbx_strand_id
1 'polypeptide(L)'
;MGEHENEGTLILDATCAPQNIRFPTDVSLLNEARLNTEEIIDELHGIGAFGSKKPRTYRQVAKNQYNSFSKSRKKSKKMIRKAMRQQLGYLRRNLKMIHATDKKLREELSAKLQERLSVVEVLYAQQKEMFEKGTHRIDERIVSLSQPWVRPIVRGKQNAPVEFGAKVEMSVVNSYLRIEDLRWDAFSEDTTLQTSVESYRRCFGHYPAHVLADTIFRTRENLRYCKEHDIHISGPRLGKRPADLSVYHEQLREE
;
A
#
# COMPACT_ATOMS: atom_id res chain seq x y z
N MET A 1 -33.42 6.42 -31.90
CA MET A 1 -32.80 5.97 -30.64
C MET A 1 -33.45 6.82 -29.58
N GLY A 2 -34.32 6.25 -28.73
CA GLY A 2 -34.92 7.00 -27.63
C GLY A 2 -33.85 7.44 -26.67
N GLU A 3 -33.78 8.73 -26.38
CA GLU A 3 -33.01 9.26 -25.27
C GLU A 3 -33.61 8.63 -24.01
N HIS A 4 -32.90 7.67 -23.41
CA HIS A 4 -33.27 7.18 -22.09
C HIS A 4 -32.96 8.31 -21.11
N GLU A 5 -33.97 8.82 -20.44
CA GLU A 5 -33.79 9.77 -19.33
C GLU A 5 -32.88 9.16 -18.27
N ASN A 6 -32.01 9.97 -17.69
CA ASN A 6 -31.16 9.56 -16.58
C ASN A 6 -32.03 9.18 -15.37
N GLU A 7 -31.72 8.08 -14.72
CA GLU A 7 -32.55 7.58 -13.62
C GLU A 7 -31.68 7.03 -12.49
N GLY A 8 -32.17 7.16 -11.26
CA GLY A 8 -31.55 6.59 -10.07
C GLY A 8 -30.40 7.42 -9.49
N THR A 9 -29.85 6.91 -8.40
CA THR A 9 -28.79 7.56 -7.64
C THR A 9 -27.62 6.61 -7.47
N LEU A 10 -26.44 7.08 -7.79
CA LEU A 10 -25.16 6.41 -7.56
C LEU A 10 -24.46 7.07 -6.37
N ILE A 11 -24.30 6.36 -5.27
CA ILE A 11 -23.51 6.82 -4.10
C ILE A 11 -22.14 6.23 -4.21
N LEU A 12 -21.08 7.06 -4.13
CA LEU A 12 -19.67 6.64 -4.21
C LEU A 12 -18.92 6.99 -2.93
N ASP A 13 -18.16 6.04 -2.44
CA ASP A 13 -17.20 6.24 -1.33
C ASP A 13 -16.00 5.30 -1.50
N ALA A 14 -14.85 5.73 -0.99
CA ALA A 14 -13.66 4.89 -0.98
C ALA A 14 -13.14 4.66 0.45
N THR A 15 -12.76 3.44 0.71
CA THR A 15 -12.23 3.03 2.01
C THR A 15 -10.97 2.20 1.87
N CYS A 16 -10.30 1.95 3.00
CA CYS A 16 -9.22 0.97 3.08
C CYS A 16 -9.77 -0.34 3.63
N ALA A 17 -9.47 -1.45 2.95
CA ALA A 17 -9.63 -2.80 3.47
C ALA A 17 -8.32 -3.21 4.17
N PRO A 18 -8.20 -3.03 5.50
CA PRO A 18 -6.94 -3.20 6.21
C PRO A 18 -6.53 -4.67 6.26
N GLN A 19 -5.23 -4.93 6.13
CA GLN A 19 -4.64 -6.24 6.30
C GLN A 19 -4.05 -6.38 7.70
N ASN A 20 -4.17 -7.58 8.27
CA ASN A 20 -3.59 -7.90 9.57
C ASN A 20 -2.09 -8.13 9.45
N ILE A 21 -1.32 -7.04 9.34
CA ILE A 21 0.14 -7.08 9.36
C ILE A 21 0.66 -6.39 10.62
N ARG A 22 1.85 -6.82 11.07
CA ARG A 22 2.55 -6.09 12.11
C ARG A 22 2.89 -4.69 11.62
N PHE A 23 2.70 -3.65 12.47
CA PHE A 23 3.09 -2.29 12.10
C PHE A 23 4.55 -2.24 11.63
N PRO A 24 4.81 -1.87 10.36
CA PRO A 24 6.12 -1.96 9.75
C PRO A 24 7.04 -0.85 10.24
N THR A 25 8.18 -1.23 10.80
CA THR A 25 9.29 -0.31 11.00
C THR A 25 10.48 -0.77 10.19
N ASP A 26 11.31 0.16 9.68
CA ASP A 26 12.46 -0.19 8.85
C ASP A 26 13.37 -1.23 9.52
N VAL A 27 13.60 -1.06 10.83
CA VAL A 27 14.45 -2.00 11.58
C VAL A 27 13.80 -3.37 11.73
N SER A 28 12.46 -3.45 11.90
CA SER A 28 11.75 -4.73 12.01
C SER A 28 11.73 -5.48 10.69
N LEU A 29 11.48 -4.77 9.58
CA LEU A 29 11.49 -5.35 8.23
C LEU A 29 12.89 -5.89 7.86
N LEU A 30 13.93 -5.11 8.13
CA LEU A 30 15.31 -5.55 7.91
C LEU A 30 15.71 -6.75 8.76
N ASN A 31 15.24 -6.82 10.03
CA ASN A 31 15.48 -7.98 10.88
C ASN A 31 14.75 -9.22 10.36
N GLU A 32 13.51 -9.10 9.91
CA GLU A 32 12.73 -10.19 9.33
C GLU A 32 13.39 -10.69 8.03
N ALA A 33 13.81 -9.78 7.15
CA ALA A 33 14.56 -10.12 5.94
C ALA A 33 15.87 -10.87 6.26
N ARG A 34 16.60 -10.45 7.32
CA ARG A 34 17.79 -11.14 7.79
C ARG A 34 17.46 -12.57 8.23
N LEU A 35 16.39 -12.78 8.98
CA LEU A 35 15.96 -14.12 9.41
C LEU A 35 15.64 -15.01 8.21
N ASN A 36 14.92 -14.49 7.21
CA ASN A 36 14.62 -15.21 5.98
C ASN A 36 15.90 -15.60 5.22
N THR A 37 16.89 -14.70 5.13
CA THR A 37 18.17 -15.05 4.49
C THR A 37 18.99 -16.06 5.29
N GLU A 38 18.87 -16.09 6.62
CA GLU A 38 19.51 -17.10 7.46
C GLU A 38 18.89 -18.49 7.25
N GLU A 39 17.56 -18.58 7.10
CA GLU A 39 16.83 -19.80 6.73
C GLU A 39 17.28 -20.31 5.34
N ILE A 40 17.35 -19.42 4.35
CA ILE A 40 17.83 -19.75 2.99
C ILE A 40 19.27 -20.27 3.00
N ILE A 41 20.16 -19.66 3.78
CA ILE A 41 21.56 -20.14 3.92
C ILE A 41 21.59 -21.51 4.59
N ASP A 42 20.71 -21.78 5.56
CA ASP A 42 20.61 -23.08 6.23
C ASP A 42 20.19 -24.16 5.24
N GLU A 43 19.19 -23.88 4.40
CA GLU A 43 18.71 -24.79 3.37
C GLU A 43 19.77 -25.04 2.28
N LEU A 44 20.37 -23.98 1.75
CA LEU A 44 21.48 -24.09 0.78
C LEU A 44 22.66 -24.90 1.33
N HIS A 45 22.95 -24.78 2.63
CA HIS A 45 23.96 -25.62 3.25
C HIS A 45 23.53 -27.10 3.32
N GLY A 46 22.25 -27.36 3.62
CA GLY A 46 21.68 -28.71 3.64
C GLY A 46 21.79 -29.45 2.31
N ILE A 47 21.65 -28.74 1.20
CA ILE A 47 21.83 -29.29 -0.16
C ILE A 47 23.29 -29.21 -0.66
N GLY A 48 24.24 -28.88 0.21
CA GLY A 48 25.68 -28.95 -0.10
C GLY A 48 26.26 -27.72 -0.80
N ALA A 49 25.52 -26.63 -0.97
CA ALA A 49 25.96 -25.44 -1.70
C ALA A 49 27.22 -24.77 -1.12
N PHE A 50 27.56 -25.03 0.13
CA PHE A 50 28.73 -24.47 0.82
C PHE A 50 29.76 -25.52 1.22
N GLY A 51 29.65 -26.75 0.75
CA GLY A 51 30.48 -27.85 1.16
C GLY A 51 30.32 -28.21 2.65
N SER A 52 31.39 -28.65 3.32
CA SER A 52 31.36 -29.11 4.71
C SER A 52 31.22 -27.99 5.76
N LYS A 53 31.53 -26.74 5.40
CA LYS A 53 31.52 -25.62 6.36
C LYS A 53 30.42 -24.62 6.05
N LYS A 54 29.44 -24.55 6.97
CA LYS A 54 28.39 -23.55 6.90
C LYS A 54 28.94 -22.12 7.02
N PRO A 55 28.53 -21.17 6.16
CA PRO A 55 28.95 -19.78 6.24
C PRO A 55 28.54 -19.13 7.56
N ARG A 56 29.42 -18.26 8.08
CA ARG A 56 29.16 -17.55 9.34
C ARG A 56 28.22 -16.36 9.13
N THR A 57 26.97 -16.47 9.56
CA THR A 57 25.92 -15.44 9.43
C THR A 57 25.90 -14.41 10.56
N TYR A 58 26.63 -14.64 11.66
CA TYR A 58 26.62 -13.80 12.87
C TYR A 58 25.22 -13.64 13.50
N ARG A 59 24.32 -14.62 13.30
CA ARG A 59 22.90 -14.55 13.71
C ARG A 59 22.70 -14.24 15.19
N GLN A 60 23.54 -14.77 16.08
CA GLN A 60 23.41 -14.52 17.52
C GLN A 60 23.72 -13.06 17.87
N VAL A 61 24.76 -12.49 17.28
CA VAL A 61 25.13 -11.08 17.50
C VAL A 61 24.04 -10.16 16.94
N ALA A 62 23.55 -10.44 15.74
CA ALA A 62 22.49 -9.69 15.09
C ALA A 62 21.18 -9.74 15.90
N LYS A 63 20.81 -10.93 16.41
CA LYS A 63 19.64 -11.12 17.29
C LYS A 63 19.78 -10.31 18.58
N ASN A 64 20.92 -10.37 19.24
CA ASN A 64 21.15 -9.64 20.49
C ASN A 64 21.07 -8.12 20.27
N GLN A 65 21.66 -7.60 19.19
CA GLN A 65 21.60 -6.18 18.83
C GLN A 65 20.17 -5.74 18.53
N TYR A 66 19.41 -6.53 17.76
CA TYR A 66 18.00 -6.25 17.47
C TYR A 66 17.16 -6.26 18.76
N ASN A 67 17.33 -7.27 19.62
CA ASN A 67 16.59 -7.37 20.87
C ASN A 67 16.88 -6.20 21.82
N SER A 68 18.14 -5.79 21.93
CA SER A 68 18.52 -4.60 22.73
C SER A 68 17.86 -3.34 22.20
N PHE A 69 17.85 -3.14 20.87
CA PHE A 69 17.15 -2.02 20.23
C PHE A 69 15.64 -2.11 20.45
N SER A 70 15.04 -3.28 20.26
CA SER A 70 13.59 -3.49 20.35
C SER A 70 13.04 -3.20 21.74
N LYS A 71 13.78 -3.62 22.79
CA LYS A 71 13.41 -3.41 24.21
C LYS A 71 13.53 -1.95 24.68
N SER A 72 14.26 -1.11 23.95
CA SER A 72 14.40 0.30 24.32
C SER A 72 13.07 1.04 24.21
N ARG A 73 12.62 1.69 25.30
CA ARG A 73 11.39 2.49 25.33
C ARG A 73 11.47 3.74 24.43
N LYS A 74 12.58 4.48 24.56
CA LYS A 74 12.82 5.70 23.75
C LYS A 74 13.87 5.39 22.69
N LYS A 75 13.50 5.61 21.41
CA LYS A 75 14.36 5.36 20.26
C LYS A 75 14.72 6.70 19.61
N SER A 76 15.93 7.19 19.87
CA SER A 76 16.42 8.40 19.19
C SER A 76 16.71 8.10 17.71
N LYS A 77 16.70 9.13 16.86
CA LYS A 77 17.08 9.03 15.45
C LYS A 77 18.45 8.36 15.25
N LYS A 78 19.43 8.68 16.13
CA LYS A 78 20.77 8.08 16.11
C LYS A 78 20.73 6.57 16.39
N MET A 79 19.90 6.14 17.36
CA MET A 79 19.73 4.71 17.67
C MET A 79 19.07 3.95 16.52
N ILE A 80 18.01 4.51 15.94
CA ILE A 80 17.32 3.93 14.76
C ILE A 80 18.31 3.78 13.60
N ARG A 81 19.03 4.84 13.25
CA ARG A 81 20.01 4.82 12.15
C ARG A 81 21.15 3.83 12.41
N LYS A 82 21.60 3.68 13.67
CA LYS A 82 22.59 2.65 14.04
C LYS A 82 22.05 1.24 13.84
N ALA A 83 20.82 0.98 14.31
CA ALA A 83 20.18 -0.33 14.17
C ALA A 83 19.94 -0.70 12.69
N MET A 84 19.45 0.25 11.87
CA MET A 84 19.29 0.05 10.43
C MET A 84 20.63 -0.30 9.77
N ARG A 85 21.69 0.45 10.05
CA ARG A 85 23.05 0.18 9.50
C ARG A 85 23.53 -1.22 9.84
N GLN A 86 23.31 -1.68 11.08
CA GLN A 86 23.69 -3.01 11.54
C GLN A 86 22.92 -4.08 10.77
N GLN A 87 21.59 -3.98 10.70
CA GLN A 87 20.76 -4.96 10.00
C GLN A 87 21.04 -4.98 8.48
N LEU A 88 21.19 -3.82 7.83
CA LEU A 88 21.63 -3.73 6.43
C LEU A 88 22.99 -4.42 6.20
N GLY A 89 23.94 -4.26 7.14
CA GLY A 89 25.24 -4.91 7.07
C GLY A 89 25.16 -6.43 7.13
N TYR A 90 24.29 -6.97 8.01
CA TYR A 90 24.08 -8.42 8.09
C TYR A 90 23.37 -8.95 6.85
N LEU A 91 22.31 -8.27 6.42
CA LEU A 91 21.53 -8.65 5.23
C LEU A 91 22.39 -8.64 3.97
N ARG A 92 23.19 -7.57 3.76
CA ARG A 92 24.16 -7.50 2.64
C ARG A 92 25.11 -8.69 2.61
N ARG A 93 25.64 -9.09 3.78
CA ARG A 93 26.55 -10.23 3.88
C ARG A 93 25.84 -11.53 3.53
N ASN A 94 24.64 -11.74 4.06
CA ASN A 94 23.87 -12.94 3.78
C ASN A 94 23.50 -13.05 2.30
N LEU A 95 23.00 -11.96 1.69
CA LEU A 95 22.71 -11.92 0.25
C LEU A 95 23.96 -12.20 -0.59
N LYS A 96 25.11 -11.61 -0.23
CA LYS A 96 26.39 -11.90 -0.93
C LYS A 96 26.75 -13.39 -0.87
N MET A 97 26.53 -14.05 0.26
CA MET A 97 26.80 -15.49 0.39
C MET A 97 25.84 -16.32 -0.45
N ILE A 98 24.54 -15.99 -0.44
CA ILE A 98 23.52 -16.66 -1.25
C ILE A 98 23.84 -16.50 -2.75
N HIS A 99 24.17 -15.30 -3.20
CA HIS A 99 24.49 -15.05 -4.61
C HIS A 99 25.81 -15.68 -5.07
N ALA A 100 26.72 -15.96 -4.15
CA ALA A 100 27.98 -16.65 -4.47
C ALA A 100 27.79 -18.16 -4.69
N THR A 101 26.63 -18.75 -4.37
CA THR A 101 26.33 -20.15 -4.67
C THR A 101 25.94 -20.34 -6.13
N ASP A 102 26.04 -21.57 -6.63
CA ASP A 102 25.61 -21.91 -7.98
C ASP A 102 24.12 -21.59 -8.17
N LYS A 103 23.77 -21.06 -9.34
CA LYS A 103 22.40 -20.73 -9.70
C LYS A 103 21.49 -21.97 -9.67
N LYS A 104 21.98 -23.11 -10.15
CA LYS A 104 21.22 -24.38 -10.13
C LYS A 104 20.85 -24.79 -8.72
N LEU A 105 21.77 -24.66 -7.74
CA LEU A 105 21.47 -24.98 -6.35
C LEU A 105 20.44 -24.02 -5.73
N ARG A 106 20.42 -22.75 -6.15
CA ARG A 106 19.36 -21.83 -5.71
C ARG A 106 17.99 -22.16 -6.32
N GLU A 107 17.97 -22.74 -7.52
CA GLU A 107 16.74 -23.24 -8.18
C GLU A 107 16.20 -24.53 -7.52
N GLU A 108 17.02 -25.26 -6.75
CA GLU A 108 16.58 -26.39 -5.93
C GLU A 108 15.87 -26.01 -4.63
N LEU A 109 15.97 -24.74 -4.22
CA LEU A 109 15.20 -24.24 -3.08
C LEU A 109 13.70 -24.38 -3.34
N SER A 110 12.92 -24.59 -2.28
CA SER A 110 11.47 -24.60 -2.40
C SER A 110 10.94 -23.31 -3.02
N ALA A 111 9.83 -23.37 -3.77
CA ALA A 111 9.21 -22.20 -4.40
C ALA A 111 8.97 -21.06 -3.39
N LYS A 112 8.57 -21.40 -2.17
CA LYS A 112 8.39 -20.46 -1.06
C LYS A 112 9.67 -19.72 -0.68
N LEU A 113 10.82 -20.39 -0.66
CA LEU A 113 12.11 -19.75 -0.32
C LEU A 113 12.65 -18.93 -1.48
N GLN A 114 12.41 -19.34 -2.72
CA GLN A 114 12.76 -18.56 -3.90
C GLN A 114 11.94 -17.26 -3.95
N GLU A 115 10.62 -17.31 -3.71
CA GLU A 115 9.76 -16.13 -3.61
C GLU A 115 10.21 -15.21 -2.48
N ARG A 116 10.50 -15.76 -1.30
CA ARG A 116 11.03 -14.97 -0.17
C ARG A 116 12.35 -14.31 -0.49
N LEU A 117 13.26 -14.98 -1.21
CA LEU A 117 14.53 -14.39 -1.61
C LEU A 117 14.32 -13.17 -2.49
N SER A 118 13.47 -13.27 -3.53
CA SER A 118 13.18 -12.14 -4.43
C SER A 118 12.57 -10.95 -3.69
N VAL A 119 11.63 -11.19 -2.76
CA VAL A 119 11.04 -10.13 -1.93
C VAL A 119 12.09 -9.47 -1.02
N VAL A 120 12.99 -10.27 -0.42
CA VAL A 120 14.08 -9.77 0.43
C VAL A 120 15.08 -8.92 -0.35
N GLU A 121 15.39 -9.27 -1.59
CA GLU A 121 16.28 -8.51 -2.47
C GLU A 121 15.71 -7.13 -2.78
N VAL A 122 14.43 -7.07 -3.16
CA VAL A 122 13.72 -5.80 -3.39
C VAL A 122 13.67 -4.96 -2.11
N LEU A 123 13.28 -5.57 -0.98
CA LEU A 123 13.28 -4.87 0.31
C LEU A 123 14.67 -4.31 0.66
N TYR A 124 15.72 -5.10 0.46
CA TYR A 124 17.09 -4.66 0.74
C TYR A 124 17.47 -3.44 -0.11
N ALA A 125 17.16 -3.47 -1.40
CA ALA A 125 17.42 -2.33 -2.30
C ALA A 125 16.69 -1.08 -1.84
N GLN A 126 15.38 -1.18 -1.57
CA GLN A 126 14.55 -0.09 -1.07
C GLN A 126 15.07 0.49 0.25
N GLN A 127 15.35 -0.36 1.23
CA GLN A 127 15.82 0.05 2.55
C GLN A 127 17.23 0.66 2.52
N LYS A 128 18.10 0.16 1.64
CA LYS A 128 19.42 0.73 1.41
C LYS A 128 19.30 2.13 0.81
N GLU A 129 18.51 2.30 -0.23
CA GLU A 129 18.27 3.58 -0.88
C GLU A 129 17.71 4.63 0.09
N MET A 130 16.65 4.27 0.84
CA MET A 130 16.06 5.15 1.85
C MET A 130 17.08 5.52 2.95
N PHE A 131 17.91 4.58 3.38
CA PHE A 131 18.95 4.82 4.37
C PHE A 131 20.03 5.79 3.86
N GLU A 132 20.48 5.64 2.61
CA GLU A 132 21.49 6.48 1.98
C GLU A 132 20.95 7.90 1.71
N LYS A 133 19.74 8.02 1.19
CA LYS A 133 19.08 9.30 0.94
C LYS A 133 18.54 10.00 2.19
N GLY A 134 18.46 9.29 3.33
CA GLY A 134 17.87 9.83 4.58
C GLY A 134 16.37 10.07 4.49
N THR A 135 15.67 9.36 3.62
CA THR A 135 14.22 9.43 3.42
C THR A 135 13.51 8.18 3.96
N HIS A 136 12.18 8.28 4.14
CA HIS A 136 11.32 7.14 4.46
C HIS A 136 10.29 6.89 3.34
N ARG A 137 10.48 7.51 2.16
CA ARG A 137 9.57 7.40 1.02
C ARG A 137 10.32 6.75 -0.13
N ILE A 138 9.66 5.77 -0.74
CA ILE A 138 10.08 5.10 -1.96
C ILE A 138 8.81 4.52 -2.61
N ASP A 139 8.78 4.50 -3.93
CA ASP A 139 7.67 3.93 -4.67
C ASP A 139 7.57 2.42 -4.42
N GLU A 140 6.36 1.90 -4.46
CA GLU A 140 6.04 0.49 -4.24
C GLU A 140 6.66 -0.10 -2.95
N ARG A 141 6.76 0.73 -1.89
CA ARG A 141 7.43 0.35 -0.66
C ARG A 141 6.86 -0.94 -0.06
N ILE A 142 7.72 -1.94 0.11
CA ILE A 142 7.38 -3.17 0.82
C ILE A 142 7.25 -2.87 2.32
N VAL A 143 6.08 -3.21 2.88
CA VAL A 143 5.74 -3.03 4.30
C VAL A 143 5.49 -4.36 5.02
N SER A 144 5.43 -5.47 4.28
CA SER A 144 5.34 -6.83 4.82
C SER A 144 6.08 -7.79 3.89
N LEU A 145 6.90 -8.69 4.46
CA LEU A 145 7.59 -9.71 3.68
C LEU A 145 6.69 -10.90 3.36
N SER A 146 5.71 -11.17 4.21
CA SER A 146 4.72 -12.24 3.99
C SER A 146 3.59 -11.83 3.05
N GLN A 147 3.35 -10.52 2.91
CA GLN A 147 2.34 -9.93 2.05
C GLN A 147 2.95 -8.74 1.27
N PRO A 148 3.84 -8.99 0.31
CA PRO A 148 4.63 -7.95 -0.36
C PRO A 148 3.81 -7.02 -1.25
N TRP A 149 2.57 -7.37 -1.55
CA TRP A 149 1.61 -6.54 -2.29
C TRP A 149 0.93 -5.47 -1.44
N VAL A 150 0.92 -5.61 -0.09
CA VAL A 150 0.31 -4.62 0.81
C VAL A 150 1.06 -3.29 0.73
N ARG A 151 0.29 -2.21 0.65
CA ARG A 151 0.83 -0.85 0.57
C ARG A 151 0.33 0.03 1.71
N PRO A 152 1.07 1.09 2.06
CA PRO A 152 0.60 2.11 2.98
C PRO A 152 -0.43 3.01 2.29
N ILE A 153 -1.64 3.10 2.85
CA ILE A 153 -2.72 3.99 2.41
C ILE A 153 -2.80 5.16 3.37
N VAL A 154 -2.55 6.37 2.87
CA VAL A 154 -2.65 7.61 3.66
C VAL A 154 -4.11 8.05 3.70
N ARG A 155 -4.69 8.14 4.88
CA ARG A 155 -6.11 8.50 5.07
C ARG A 155 -6.35 9.88 5.66
N GLY A 156 -5.33 10.62 6.03
CA GLY A 156 -5.48 11.97 6.62
C GLY A 156 -6.20 12.03 7.97
N LYS A 157 -6.60 10.90 8.55
CA LYS A 157 -7.26 10.84 9.87
C LYS A 157 -6.25 11.11 10.99
N GLN A 158 -6.64 11.93 11.99
CA GLN A 158 -5.75 12.31 13.10
C GLN A 158 -5.19 11.10 13.89
N ASN A 159 -6.02 10.10 14.15
CA ASN A 159 -5.67 8.95 15.00
C ASN A 159 -5.05 7.77 14.24
N ALA A 160 -5.23 7.69 12.92
CA ALA A 160 -4.68 6.65 12.06
C ALA A 160 -4.31 7.23 10.70
N PRO A 161 -3.20 7.97 10.59
CA PRO A 161 -2.84 8.67 9.36
C PRO A 161 -2.47 7.73 8.21
N VAL A 162 -2.08 6.49 8.53
CA VAL A 162 -1.70 5.47 7.54
C VAL A 162 -2.30 4.13 7.93
N GLU A 163 -3.02 3.52 7.01
CA GLU A 163 -3.49 2.14 7.08
C GLU A 163 -2.73 1.28 6.07
N PHE A 164 -2.69 -0.03 6.29
CA PHE A 164 -1.97 -0.96 5.42
C PHE A 164 -2.97 -1.96 4.85
N GLY A 165 -3.19 -1.93 3.55
CA GLY A 165 -4.21 -2.76 2.92
C GLY A 165 -4.45 -2.40 1.47
N ALA A 166 -5.61 -2.82 0.96
CA ALA A 166 -6.11 -2.42 -0.34
C ALA A 166 -7.00 -1.16 -0.22
N LYS A 167 -6.93 -0.28 -1.20
CA LYS A 167 -7.92 0.78 -1.36
C LYS A 167 -9.08 0.24 -2.19
N VAL A 168 -10.29 0.41 -1.67
CA VAL A 168 -11.52 -0.11 -2.28
C VAL A 168 -12.44 1.06 -2.55
N GLU A 169 -12.89 1.21 -3.78
CA GLU A 169 -14.00 2.07 -4.13
C GLU A 169 -15.28 1.26 -4.20
N MET A 170 -16.30 1.78 -3.58
CA MET A 170 -17.60 1.13 -3.50
C MET A 170 -18.68 2.07 -3.99
N SER A 171 -19.70 1.49 -4.60
CA SER A 171 -20.94 2.20 -4.91
C SER A 171 -22.14 1.57 -4.20
N VAL A 172 -23.14 2.40 -3.90
CA VAL A 172 -24.44 1.93 -3.45
C VAL A 172 -25.48 2.39 -4.45
N VAL A 173 -26.26 1.42 -4.96
CA VAL A 173 -27.37 1.65 -5.89
C VAL A 173 -28.57 0.83 -5.41
N ASN A 174 -29.71 1.46 -5.19
CA ASN A 174 -30.93 0.80 -4.72
C ASN A 174 -30.69 -0.09 -3.47
N SER A 175 -29.89 0.40 -2.52
CA SER A 175 -29.48 -0.31 -1.29
C SER A 175 -28.56 -1.52 -1.50
N TYR A 176 -28.06 -1.77 -2.70
CA TYR A 176 -27.06 -2.80 -2.98
C TYR A 176 -25.68 -2.20 -3.09
N LEU A 177 -24.73 -2.79 -2.34
CA LEU A 177 -23.32 -2.43 -2.38
C LEU A 177 -22.64 -3.15 -3.55
N ARG A 178 -21.80 -2.41 -4.28
CA ARG A 178 -20.95 -2.94 -5.36
C ARG A 178 -19.51 -2.49 -5.14
N ILE A 179 -18.55 -3.32 -5.50
CA ILE A 179 -17.15 -2.94 -5.56
C ILE A 179 -16.87 -2.44 -6.99
N GLU A 180 -16.49 -1.18 -7.12
CA GLU A 180 -16.17 -0.55 -8.40
C GLU A 180 -14.69 -0.71 -8.74
N ASP A 181 -13.81 -0.55 -7.73
CA ASP A 181 -12.37 -0.71 -7.88
C ASP A 181 -11.72 -1.26 -6.61
N LEU A 182 -10.69 -2.08 -6.77
CA LEU A 182 -9.90 -2.61 -5.67
C LEU A 182 -8.44 -2.64 -6.10
N ARG A 183 -7.58 -1.86 -5.43
CA ARG A 183 -6.14 -1.80 -5.71
C ARG A 183 -5.32 -1.85 -4.43
N TRP A 184 -4.16 -2.46 -4.53
CA TRP A 184 -3.17 -2.41 -3.46
C TRP A 184 -2.43 -1.08 -3.43
N ASP A 185 -2.30 -0.42 -4.57
CA ASP A 185 -1.72 0.93 -4.68
C ASP A 185 -2.77 1.99 -4.33
N ALA A 186 -2.32 3.05 -3.67
CA ALA A 186 -3.17 4.20 -3.41
C ALA A 186 -3.50 4.91 -4.74
N PHE A 187 -4.78 5.04 -5.03
CA PHE A 187 -5.27 5.86 -6.14
C PHE A 187 -5.98 7.11 -5.61
N SER A 188 -6.05 8.15 -6.42
CA SER A 188 -6.86 9.31 -6.11
C SER A 188 -8.33 9.04 -6.45
N GLU A 189 -9.24 9.27 -5.51
CA GLU A 189 -10.67 8.95 -5.64
C GLU A 189 -11.32 9.76 -6.76
N ASP A 190 -10.84 10.99 -6.98
CA ASP A 190 -11.35 11.85 -8.06
C ASP A 190 -11.19 11.26 -9.46
N THR A 191 -10.25 10.32 -9.65
CA THR A 191 -9.97 9.71 -10.96
C THR A 191 -10.92 8.57 -11.32
N THR A 192 -11.72 8.09 -10.37
CA THR A 192 -12.53 6.88 -10.54
C THR A 192 -14.00 7.18 -10.87
N LEU A 193 -14.49 8.40 -10.62
CA LEU A 193 -15.89 8.78 -10.82
C LEU A 193 -16.44 8.41 -12.20
N GLN A 194 -15.73 8.78 -13.27
CA GLN A 194 -16.19 8.54 -14.64
C GLN A 194 -16.31 7.03 -14.93
N THR A 195 -15.33 6.24 -14.44
CA THR A 195 -15.36 4.78 -14.59
C THR A 195 -16.55 4.17 -13.86
N SER A 196 -16.86 4.65 -12.67
CA SER A 196 -17.98 4.16 -11.86
C SER A 196 -19.34 4.55 -12.45
N VAL A 197 -19.45 5.75 -13.02
CA VAL A 197 -20.64 6.19 -13.78
C VAL A 197 -20.84 5.35 -15.04
N GLU A 198 -19.77 5.06 -15.79
CA GLU A 198 -19.85 4.18 -16.96
C GLU A 198 -20.16 2.72 -16.58
N SER A 199 -19.70 2.28 -15.40
CA SER A 199 -20.08 0.98 -14.83
C SER A 199 -21.57 0.93 -14.51
N TYR A 200 -22.11 2.00 -13.92
CA TYR A 200 -23.54 2.15 -13.68
C TYR A 200 -24.35 2.04 -14.99
N ARG A 201 -23.97 2.82 -16.02
CA ARG A 201 -24.61 2.80 -17.34
C ARG A 201 -24.62 1.41 -17.97
N ARG A 202 -23.51 0.69 -17.91
CA ARG A 202 -23.44 -0.69 -18.42
C ARG A 202 -24.40 -1.65 -17.72
N CYS A 203 -24.65 -1.44 -16.42
CA CYS A 203 -25.50 -2.32 -15.64
C CYS A 203 -27.00 -2.00 -15.78
N PHE A 204 -27.35 -0.72 -15.92
CA PHE A 204 -28.73 -0.26 -15.87
C PHE A 204 -29.25 0.23 -17.24
N GLY A 205 -28.35 0.43 -18.22
CA GLY A 205 -28.72 0.86 -19.57
C GLY A 205 -28.90 2.38 -19.75
N HIS A 206 -28.81 3.15 -18.66
CA HIS A 206 -28.92 4.61 -18.61
C HIS A 206 -27.89 5.19 -17.64
N TYR A 207 -27.63 6.49 -17.69
CA TYR A 207 -26.81 7.16 -16.69
C TYR A 207 -27.57 7.37 -15.38
N PRO A 208 -26.88 7.53 -14.23
CA PRO A 208 -27.55 7.95 -13.00
C PRO A 208 -28.01 9.41 -13.13
N ALA A 209 -29.21 9.72 -12.61
CA ALA A 209 -29.67 11.11 -12.51
C ALA A 209 -28.85 11.88 -11.45
N HIS A 210 -28.46 11.20 -10.38
CA HIS A 210 -27.71 11.79 -9.27
C HIS A 210 -26.47 10.97 -8.93
N VAL A 211 -25.37 11.67 -8.63
CA VAL A 211 -24.17 11.10 -8.02
C VAL A 211 -23.95 11.77 -6.67
N LEU A 212 -23.96 10.98 -5.60
CA LEU A 212 -23.63 11.41 -4.24
C LEU A 212 -22.22 10.94 -3.90
N ALA A 213 -21.30 11.88 -3.72
CA ALA A 213 -19.88 11.57 -3.48
C ALA A 213 -19.23 12.69 -2.68
N ASP A 214 -18.14 12.37 -1.96
CA ASP A 214 -17.34 13.35 -1.22
C ASP A 214 -16.81 14.46 -2.14
N THR A 215 -16.54 15.62 -1.57
CA THR A 215 -16.01 16.80 -2.27
C THR A 215 -14.73 16.55 -3.06
N ILE A 216 -13.95 15.52 -2.73
CA ILE A 216 -12.76 15.10 -3.47
C ILE A 216 -13.08 14.74 -4.93
N PHE A 217 -14.26 14.18 -5.20
CA PHE A 217 -14.71 13.83 -6.55
C PHE A 217 -15.08 15.04 -7.40
N ARG A 218 -15.28 16.22 -6.80
CA ARG A 218 -15.71 17.45 -7.49
C ARG A 218 -14.56 18.19 -8.18
N THR A 219 -13.83 17.52 -9.05
CA THR A 219 -12.84 18.17 -9.92
C THR A 219 -13.52 18.88 -11.09
N ARG A 220 -12.82 19.84 -11.71
CA ARG A 220 -13.35 20.52 -12.91
C ARG A 220 -13.66 19.55 -14.03
N GLU A 221 -12.87 18.49 -14.14
CA GLU A 221 -13.03 17.44 -15.14
C GLU A 221 -14.30 16.63 -14.89
N ASN A 222 -14.48 16.15 -13.68
CA ASN A 222 -15.67 15.39 -13.29
C ASN A 222 -16.97 16.22 -13.38
N LEU A 223 -16.92 17.49 -12.99
CA LEU A 223 -18.05 18.39 -13.14
C LEU A 223 -18.43 18.63 -14.60
N ARG A 224 -17.43 18.72 -15.51
CA ARG A 224 -17.68 18.83 -16.94
C ARG A 224 -18.33 17.56 -17.46
N TYR A 225 -17.74 16.41 -17.14
CA TYR A 225 -18.26 15.10 -17.51
C TYR A 225 -19.72 14.90 -17.05
N CYS A 226 -20.02 15.19 -15.80
CA CYS A 226 -21.39 15.10 -15.27
C CYS A 226 -22.36 16.02 -16.02
N LYS A 227 -21.93 17.27 -16.34
CA LYS A 227 -22.74 18.21 -17.10
C LYS A 227 -22.99 17.74 -18.55
N GLU A 228 -21.99 17.15 -19.20
CA GLU A 228 -22.12 16.62 -20.57
C GLU A 228 -23.09 15.44 -20.66
N HIS A 229 -23.28 14.70 -19.56
CA HIS A 229 -24.19 13.57 -19.46
C HIS A 229 -25.47 13.86 -18.67
N ASP A 230 -25.74 15.13 -18.36
CA ASP A 230 -26.92 15.58 -17.60
C ASP A 230 -27.07 14.88 -16.24
N ILE A 231 -25.94 14.70 -15.53
CA ILE A 231 -25.86 14.07 -14.22
C ILE A 231 -25.71 15.15 -13.15
N HIS A 232 -26.55 15.12 -12.13
CA HIS A 232 -26.40 15.97 -10.95
C HIS A 232 -25.40 15.35 -9.98
N ILE A 233 -24.29 16.06 -9.69
CA ILE A 233 -23.31 15.65 -8.66
C ILE A 233 -23.49 16.51 -7.42
N SER A 234 -23.64 15.87 -6.24
CA SER A 234 -23.83 16.52 -4.94
C SER A 234 -22.67 17.44 -4.54
N GLY A 235 -22.95 18.34 -3.60
CA GLY A 235 -21.96 19.16 -2.94
C GLY A 235 -21.80 20.59 -3.46
N PRO A 236 -21.04 21.43 -2.74
CA PRO A 236 -20.97 22.86 -2.97
C PRO A 236 -20.20 23.22 -4.24
N ARG A 237 -20.50 24.37 -4.83
CA ARG A 237 -19.78 24.91 -5.98
C ARG A 237 -18.30 25.08 -5.68
N LEU A 238 -17.46 24.77 -6.67
CA LEU A 238 -16.01 25.02 -6.56
C LEU A 238 -15.72 26.53 -6.49
N GLY A 239 -14.76 26.91 -5.67
CA GLY A 239 -14.29 28.28 -5.56
C GLY A 239 -14.42 28.84 -4.15
N LYS A 240 -14.45 30.18 -4.06
CA LYS A 240 -14.57 30.89 -2.77
C LYS A 240 -15.96 30.60 -2.17
N ARG A 241 -15.98 30.23 -0.89
CA ARG A 241 -17.25 30.05 -0.15
C ARG A 241 -18.14 31.29 -0.30
N PRO A 242 -19.45 31.09 -0.50
CA PRO A 242 -20.40 32.20 -0.54
C PRO A 242 -20.33 32.99 0.77
N ALA A 243 -20.66 34.28 0.71
CA ALA A 243 -20.76 35.11 1.91
C ALA A 243 -21.90 34.65 2.83
N ASP A 244 -22.95 34.11 2.24
CA ASP A 244 -24.05 33.46 2.97
C ASP A 244 -23.73 31.98 3.21
N LEU A 245 -23.41 31.66 4.46
CA LEU A 245 -23.07 30.33 4.91
C LEU A 245 -24.28 29.37 4.93
N SER A 246 -25.52 29.90 4.93
CA SER A 246 -26.75 29.06 4.93
C SER A 246 -26.82 28.26 3.63
N VAL A 247 -26.62 28.90 2.49
CA VAL A 247 -26.57 28.27 1.16
C VAL A 247 -25.46 27.22 1.06
N TYR A 248 -24.31 27.51 1.64
CA TYR A 248 -23.18 26.56 1.67
C TYR A 248 -23.50 25.33 2.52
N HIS A 249 -24.12 25.51 3.68
CA HIS A 249 -24.51 24.40 4.55
C HIS A 249 -25.66 23.55 3.97
N GLU A 250 -26.56 24.15 3.19
CA GLU A 250 -27.62 23.41 2.50
C GLU A 250 -27.01 22.49 1.43
N GLN A 251 -26.07 22.99 0.64
CA GLN A 251 -25.34 22.19 -0.37
C GLN A 251 -24.50 21.06 0.25
N LEU A 252 -23.96 21.25 1.46
CA LEU A 252 -23.25 20.19 2.20
C LEU A 252 -24.18 19.12 2.78
N ARG A 253 -25.47 19.39 2.96
CA ARG A 253 -26.44 18.39 3.45
C ARG A 253 -26.90 17.45 2.34
N GLU A 254 -26.66 17.80 1.10
CA GLU A 254 -26.95 16.96 -0.06
C GLU A 254 -25.86 15.88 -0.28
N GLU A 255 -24.71 15.99 0.39
CA GLU A 255 -23.65 14.97 0.45
C GLU A 255 -24.01 13.86 1.47
#